data_ed86948e891f51a4872997b5f4f7e47c
#
_entry.id   ed86948e891f51a4872997b5f4f7e47c
#
_cell.length_a   1.000
_cell.length_b   1.000
_cell.length_c   1.000
_cell.angle_alpha   90.00
_cell.angle_beta   90.00
_cell.angle_gamma   90.00
#
_symmetry.space_group_name_H-M   'P 1'
#
loop_
_entity.id
_entity.type
_entity.pdbx_description
1 polymer ?
#
loop_
_entity_poly.entity_id
_entity_poly.type
_entity_poly.pdbx_seq_one_letter_code
_entity_poly.pdbx_strand_id
1 'polypeptide(L)'
;VVPEGGGAIIDFNNGKVTQNYYYANLYGWDMAQERKAVVHDTDVYFNTFGMSKNEDSFICILEDGVSYGAIQADISGKTNSYNSVYAVYNVLHRNQYDVSDRTTTAMFVYEDSLPAESIVQRYRFIDEDDYVSMAKEYGEYLTDKYAGYLTENDDTQAPVNIEILGAVDKIKQVFGVPVSKPLKLTTYNEALDIISGLYEKGMTNMSVKLTGWMNGGVRQNVLKHVKPVSELGSKKDLKKLISSTAGLGIDFYLNGVTNYEYDSNIFDGFIEFRDSAKYISKV
;
A
#
# COMPACT_ATOMS: atom_id res chain seq x y z
N VAL A 1 -15.17 2.97 -15.35
CA VAL A 1 -13.90 3.64 -15.01
C VAL A 1 -13.53 3.29 -13.58
N VAL A 2 -12.34 2.83 -13.36
CA VAL A 2 -11.82 2.44 -12.04
C VAL A 2 -10.43 3.06 -11.85
N PRO A 3 -10.11 3.67 -10.71
CA PRO A 3 -8.81 4.27 -10.44
C PRO A 3 -7.78 3.21 -10.00
N GLU A 4 -7.38 2.37 -10.93
CA GLU A 4 -6.44 1.27 -10.77
C GLU A 4 -5.08 1.66 -11.35
N GLY A 5 -4.03 1.73 -10.54
CA GLY A 5 -2.71 2.14 -11.00
C GLY A 5 -2.75 3.46 -11.78
N GLY A 6 -2.58 3.39 -13.09
CA GLY A 6 -2.73 4.52 -14.02
C GLY A 6 -4.17 4.86 -14.42
N GLY A 7 -5.15 4.16 -13.87
CA GLY A 7 -6.56 4.22 -14.23
C GLY A 7 -6.95 3.16 -15.25
N ALA A 8 -8.13 2.57 -15.09
CA ALA A 8 -8.67 1.57 -16.01
C ALA A 8 -10.02 1.99 -16.59
N ILE A 9 -10.17 1.83 -17.88
CA ILE A 9 -11.44 1.96 -18.60
C ILE A 9 -11.84 0.58 -19.09
N ILE A 10 -13.03 0.11 -18.70
CA ILE A 10 -13.59 -1.16 -19.12
C ILE A 10 -14.67 -0.83 -20.17
N ASP A 11 -14.43 -1.29 -21.40
CA ASP A 11 -15.44 -1.19 -22.46
C ASP A 11 -16.37 -2.41 -22.41
N PHE A 12 -17.64 -2.17 -22.13
CA PHE A 12 -18.65 -3.22 -22.03
C PHE A 12 -19.09 -3.80 -23.39
N ASN A 13 -18.71 -3.19 -24.49
CA ASN A 13 -19.13 -3.60 -25.83
C ASN A 13 -18.16 -4.54 -26.54
N ASN A 14 -17.23 -5.15 -25.81
CA ASN A 14 -16.23 -6.03 -26.40
C ASN A 14 -16.77 -7.38 -26.93
N GLY A 15 -18.01 -7.77 -26.55
CA GLY A 15 -18.67 -9.01 -26.99
C GLY A 15 -18.04 -10.30 -26.50
N LYS A 16 -17.02 -10.25 -25.67
CA LYS A 16 -16.27 -11.43 -25.18
C LYS A 16 -16.86 -11.96 -23.88
N VAL A 17 -18.03 -12.58 -23.97
CA VAL A 17 -18.74 -13.15 -22.80
C VAL A 17 -17.98 -14.29 -22.10
N THR A 18 -16.91 -14.81 -22.67
CA THR A 18 -16.09 -15.87 -22.08
C THR A 18 -14.98 -15.37 -21.17
N GLN A 19 -14.65 -14.06 -21.22
CA GLN A 19 -13.65 -13.51 -20.33
C GLN A 19 -14.15 -13.44 -18.88
N ASN A 20 -13.24 -13.45 -17.92
CA ASN A 20 -13.60 -13.29 -16.52
C ASN A 20 -14.19 -11.89 -16.26
N TYR A 21 -15.02 -11.80 -15.22
CA TYR A 21 -15.43 -10.49 -14.73
C TYR A 21 -14.22 -9.75 -14.15
N TYR A 22 -14.28 -8.43 -14.16
CA TYR A 22 -13.33 -7.61 -13.44
C TYR A 22 -13.62 -7.67 -11.94
N TYR A 23 -12.61 -7.86 -11.14
CA TYR A 23 -12.69 -7.82 -9.68
C TYR A 23 -11.38 -7.28 -9.12
N ALA A 24 -11.44 -6.26 -8.29
CA ALA A 24 -10.28 -5.72 -7.62
C ALA A 24 -10.65 -5.28 -6.19
N ASN A 25 -9.86 -5.71 -5.21
CA ASN A 25 -9.98 -5.24 -3.84
C ASN A 25 -9.55 -3.78 -3.75
N LEU A 26 -10.20 -3.04 -2.87
CA LEU A 26 -9.74 -1.71 -2.50
C LEU A 26 -8.49 -1.84 -1.61
N TYR A 27 -7.48 -1.03 -1.94
CA TYR A 27 -6.21 -0.98 -1.21
C TYR A 27 -5.40 -2.30 -1.20
N GLY A 28 -5.68 -3.20 -2.14
CA GLY A 28 -4.89 -4.41 -2.35
C GLY A 28 -5.47 -5.67 -1.72
N TRP A 29 -4.58 -6.63 -1.44
CA TRP A 29 -4.98 -7.94 -0.97
C TRP A 29 -5.58 -7.90 0.44
N ASP A 30 -6.65 -8.66 0.64
CA ASP A 30 -7.24 -8.90 1.96
C ASP A 30 -6.30 -9.79 2.80
N MET A 31 -5.64 -9.17 3.77
CA MET A 31 -4.66 -9.83 4.64
C MET A 31 -5.28 -10.89 5.58
N ALA A 32 -6.59 -10.94 5.71
CA ALA A 32 -7.30 -11.98 6.48
C ALA A 32 -7.41 -13.30 5.70
N GLN A 33 -7.07 -13.30 4.42
CA GLN A 33 -7.13 -14.47 3.56
C GLN A 33 -5.73 -14.96 3.17
N GLU A 34 -5.57 -16.28 3.19
CA GLU A 34 -4.35 -16.91 2.71
C GLU A 34 -4.16 -16.69 1.21
N ARG A 35 -2.99 -16.23 0.81
CA ARG A 35 -2.63 -16.04 -0.59
C ARG A 35 -1.99 -17.33 -1.13
N LYS A 36 -2.78 -18.15 -1.81
CA LYS A 36 -2.35 -19.47 -2.32
C LYS A 36 -1.50 -19.43 -3.60
N ALA A 37 -1.50 -18.33 -4.32
CA ALA A 37 -0.76 -18.17 -5.57
C ALA A 37 -0.29 -16.73 -5.75
N VAL A 38 0.74 -16.53 -6.56
CA VAL A 38 1.08 -15.21 -7.06
C VAL A 38 -0.04 -14.81 -8.03
N VAL A 39 -0.91 -13.96 -7.56
CA VAL A 39 -1.95 -13.34 -8.38
C VAL A 39 -1.43 -11.97 -8.77
N HIS A 40 -1.56 -11.63 -10.04
CA HIS A 40 -1.37 -10.25 -10.50
C HIS A 40 -2.63 -9.49 -10.11
N ASP A 41 -2.71 -9.10 -8.84
CA ASP A 41 -3.78 -8.25 -8.37
C ASP A 41 -3.51 -6.83 -8.84
N THR A 42 -4.52 -6.23 -9.40
CA THR A 42 -4.51 -4.80 -9.66
C THR A 42 -4.97 -4.11 -8.39
N ASP A 43 -4.18 -3.15 -7.95
CA ASP A 43 -4.51 -2.39 -6.75
C ASP A 43 -5.41 -1.22 -7.12
N VAL A 44 -6.57 -1.12 -6.49
CA VAL A 44 -7.43 0.06 -6.54
C VAL A 44 -7.11 0.95 -5.36
N TYR A 45 -6.54 2.13 -5.65
CA TYR A 45 -6.02 3.03 -4.62
C TYR A 45 -7.05 4.04 -4.10
N PHE A 46 -8.17 4.20 -4.81
CA PHE A 46 -9.22 5.14 -4.42
C PHE A 46 -10.55 4.40 -4.30
N ASN A 47 -11.30 4.73 -3.29
CA ASN A 47 -12.58 4.11 -2.95
C ASN A 47 -13.74 4.60 -3.83
N THR A 48 -13.54 4.61 -5.13
CA THR A 48 -14.55 5.08 -6.09
C THR A 48 -14.52 4.28 -7.39
N PHE A 49 -15.62 4.25 -8.08
CA PHE A 49 -15.71 3.83 -9.47
C PHE A 49 -16.75 4.69 -10.19
N GLY A 50 -16.66 4.74 -11.50
CA GLY A 50 -17.62 5.47 -12.33
C GLY A 50 -18.12 4.65 -13.50
N MET A 51 -19.26 5.06 -14.05
CA MET A 51 -19.85 4.51 -15.26
C MET A 51 -20.40 5.65 -16.11
N SER A 52 -20.12 5.61 -17.41
CA SER A 52 -20.74 6.50 -18.39
C SER A 52 -21.62 5.75 -19.35
N LYS A 53 -22.68 6.40 -19.79
CA LYS A 53 -23.63 5.89 -20.79
C LYS A 53 -24.24 7.06 -21.55
N ASN A 54 -24.04 7.10 -22.86
CA ASN A 54 -24.45 8.21 -23.72
C ASN A 54 -23.75 9.51 -23.31
N GLU A 55 -24.52 10.53 -22.90
CA GLU A 55 -24.03 11.84 -22.49
C GLU A 55 -23.97 12.00 -20.95
N ASP A 56 -24.43 11.00 -20.20
CA ASP A 56 -24.49 11.03 -18.74
C ASP A 56 -23.46 10.10 -18.11
N SER A 57 -23.02 10.45 -16.92
CA SER A 57 -22.18 9.60 -16.10
C SER A 57 -22.50 9.69 -14.61
N PHE A 58 -21.92 8.80 -13.83
CA PHE A 58 -21.91 8.90 -12.38
C PHE A 58 -20.61 8.36 -11.81
N ILE A 59 -20.30 8.80 -10.60
CA ILE A 59 -19.35 8.14 -9.73
C ILE A 59 -20.07 7.58 -8.51
N CYS A 60 -19.59 6.44 -8.02
CA CYS A 60 -19.94 5.89 -6.73
C CYS A 60 -18.74 5.95 -5.82
N ILE A 61 -18.88 6.60 -4.68
CA ILE A 61 -17.84 6.72 -3.66
C ILE A 61 -18.22 5.83 -2.48
N LEU A 62 -17.34 4.91 -2.11
CA LEU A 62 -17.51 4.07 -0.94
C LEU A 62 -17.01 4.85 0.28
N GLU A 63 -17.94 5.38 1.10
CA GLU A 63 -17.58 6.25 2.22
C GLU A 63 -17.21 5.48 3.48
N ASP A 64 -17.99 4.42 3.80
CA ASP A 64 -17.75 3.54 4.94
C ASP A 64 -17.77 2.08 4.52
N GLY A 65 -17.16 1.22 5.32
CA GLY A 65 -16.99 -0.22 5.01
C GLY A 65 -15.93 -0.50 3.95
N VAL A 66 -15.05 0.46 3.69
CA VAL A 66 -14.07 0.44 2.58
C VAL A 66 -13.06 -0.69 2.73
N SER A 67 -12.67 -1.02 3.96
CA SER A 67 -11.73 -2.10 4.28
C SER A 67 -12.23 -3.50 3.88
N TYR A 68 -13.55 -3.64 3.68
CA TYR A 68 -14.20 -4.88 3.23
C TYR A 68 -14.56 -4.82 1.75
N GLY A 69 -14.22 -3.72 1.07
CA GLY A 69 -14.71 -3.37 -0.25
C GLY A 69 -13.87 -3.90 -1.39
N ALA A 70 -14.56 -4.25 -2.47
CA ALA A 70 -14.00 -4.52 -3.78
C ALA A 70 -14.91 -3.93 -4.86
N ILE A 71 -14.36 -3.71 -6.04
CA ILE A 71 -15.11 -3.27 -7.22
C ILE A 71 -15.21 -4.44 -8.18
N GLN A 72 -16.44 -4.75 -8.60
CA GLN A 72 -16.71 -5.77 -9.59
C GLN A 72 -17.41 -5.17 -10.80
N ALA A 73 -16.99 -5.57 -12.01
CA ALA A 73 -17.65 -5.21 -13.25
C ALA A 73 -17.80 -6.42 -14.17
N ASP A 74 -18.94 -6.52 -14.85
CA ASP A 74 -19.23 -7.60 -15.78
C ASP A 74 -20.05 -7.12 -16.97
N ILE A 75 -19.93 -7.83 -18.08
CA ILE A 75 -20.62 -7.50 -19.33
C ILE A 75 -21.96 -8.22 -19.46
N SER A 76 -22.87 -7.60 -20.19
CA SER A 76 -24.14 -8.18 -20.58
C SER A 76 -23.97 -9.52 -21.33
N GLY A 77 -24.88 -10.44 -21.09
CA GLY A 77 -24.94 -11.74 -21.77
C GLY A 77 -24.14 -12.85 -21.08
N LYS A 78 -23.52 -12.56 -19.94
CA LYS A 78 -22.74 -13.52 -19.16
C LYS A 78 -23.56 -14.08 -17.99
N THR A 79 -23.83 -13.27 -17.00
CA THR A 79 -24.64 -13.65 -15.84
C THR A 79 -26.07 -13.15 -15.96
N ASN A 80 -26.25 -12.00 -16.58
CA ASN A 80 -27.54 -11.35 -16.83
C ASN A 80 -27.49 -10.56 -18.14
N SER A 81 -28.55 -9.82 -18.46
CA SER A 81 -28.67 -9.01 -19.67
C SER A 81 -28.15 -7.57 -19.51
N TYR A 82 -27.47 -7.25 -18.43
CA TYR A 82 -27.01 -5.90 -18.13
C TYR A 82 -25.48 -5.83 -18.08
N ASN A 83 -24.93 -4.71 -18.56
CA ASN A 83 -23.60 -4.30 -18.17
C ASN A 83 -23.66 -3.74 -16.74
N SER A 84 -22.76 -4.15 -15.90
CA SER A 84 -22.81 -3.80 -14.48
C SER A 84 -21.44 -3.43 -13.91
N VAL A 85 -21.44 -2.44 -13.04
CA VAL A 85 -20.34 -2.13 -12.13
C VAL A 85 -20.93 -1.84 -10.75
N TYR A 86 -20.35 -2.43 -9.72
CA TYR A 86 -20.86 -2.29 -8.36
C TYR A 86 -19.78 -2.59 -7.32
N ALA A 87 -19.99 -2.09 -6.11
CA ALA A 87 -19.18 -2.45 -4.97
C ALA A 87 -19.61 -3.81 -4.40
N VAL A 88 -18.63 -4.60 -4.01
CA VAL A 88 -18.79 -5.88 -3.31
C VAL A 88 -18.16 -5.74 -1.94
N TYR A 89 -18.78 -6.29 -0.90
CA TYR A 89 -18.25 -6.24 0.46
C TYR A 89 -18.10 -7.65 1.03
N ASN A 90 -16.89 -7.99 1.43
CA ASN A 90 -16.61 -9.24 2.13
C ASN A 90 -16.83 -9.05 3.63
N VAL A 91 -18.08 -9.13 4.06
CA VAL A 91 -18.48 -8.86 5.44
C VAL A 91 -18.30 -10.05 6.39
N LEU A 92 -17.95 -11.21 5.87
CA LEU A 92 -17.67 -12.40 6.66
C LEU A 92 -16.52 -13.19 6.01
N HIS A 93 -15.37 -13.14 6.65
CA HIS A 93 -14.23 -13.91 6.19
C HIS A 93 -14.36 -15.37 6.59
N ARG A 94 -13.85 -16.24 5.72
CA ARG A 94 -13.74 -17.67 5.98
C ARG A 94 -12.37 -18.16 5.54
N ASN A 95 -11.86 -19.15 6.23
CA ASN A 95 -10.69 -19.89 5.78
C ASN A 95 -11.01 -21.38 5.71
N GLN A 96 -10.33 -22.08 4.83
CA GLN A 96 -10.44 -23.53 4.66
C GLN A 96 -9.16 -24.18 5.16
N TYR A 97 -9.31 -25.24 5.93
CA TYR A 97 -8.19 -26.11 6.28
C TYR A 97 -8.55 -27.58 6.12
N ASP A 98 -7.57 -28.38 5.81
CA ASP A 98 -7.74 -29.83 5.66
C ASP A 98 -7.57 -30.50 7.02
N VAL A 99 -8.56 -31.29 7.43
CA VAL A 99 -8.59 -31.94 8.76
C VAL A 99 -7.60 -33.08 8.84
N SER A 100 -7.13 -33.59 7.72
CA SER A 100 -6.25 -34.76 7.67
C SER A 100 -5.45 -34.79 6.38
N ASP A 101 -4.16 -35.11 6.47
CA ASP A 101 -3.29 -35.35 5.32
C ASP A 101 -3.71 -36.57 4.46
N ARG A 102 -4.64 -37.36 4.94
CA ARG A 102 -5.11 -38.60 4.28
C ARG A 102 -6.45 -38.46 3.57
N THR A 103 -7.21 -37.39 3.86
CA THR A 103 -8.52 -37.17 3.27
C THR A 103 -8.66 -35.71 2.87
N THR A 104 -9.21 -35.48 1.69
CA THR A 104 -9.52 -34.12 1.17
C THR A 104 -10.76 -33.53 1.84
N THR A 105 -10.99 -33.80 3.12
CA THR A 105 -12.14 -33.27 3.84
C THR A 105 -11.76 -31.87 4.34
N ALA A 106 -12.18 -30.88 3.57
CA ALA A 106 -12.02 -29.49 3.94
C ALA A 106 -13.05 -29.06 4.97
N MET A 107 -12.60 -28.40 6.02
CA MET A 107 -13.49 -27.69 6.96
C MET A 107 -13.35 -26.19 6.76
N PHE A 108 -14.48 -25.49 6.90
CA PHE A 108 -14.50 -24.02 6.85
C PHE A 108 -14.58 -23.46 8.26
N VAL A 109 -13.74 -22.49 8.57
CA VAL A 109 -13.79 -21.68 9.77
C VAL A 109 -14.15 -20.25 9.37
N TYR A 110 -15.03 -19.66 10.12
CA TYR A 110 -15.54 -18.31 9.88
C TYR A 110 -15.09 -17.38 11.00
N GLU A 111 -15.07 -16.09 10.72
CA GLU A 111 -14.94 -15.06 11.74
C GLU A 111 -16.07 -15.17 12.78
N ASP A 112 -15.75 -14.83 14.02
CA ASP A 112 -16.69 -14.92 15.14
C ASP A 112 -17.73 -13.78 15.16
N SER A 113 -17.48 -12.69 14.42
CA SER A 113 -18.35 -11.51 14.41
C SER A 113 -18.36 -10.81 13.06
N LEU A 114 -19.48 -10.18 12.75
CA LEU A 114 -19.58 -9.26 11.62
C LEU A 114 -18.89 -7.93 11.96
N PRO A 115 -18.42 -7.16 10.95
CA PRO A 115 -17.89 -5.83 11.18
C PRO A 115 -18.95 -4.94 11.82
N ALA A 116 -18.51 -4.10 12.77
CA ALA A 116 -19.36 -3.13 13.45
C ALA A 116 -19.59 -1.85 12.63
N GLU A 117 -18.90 -1.72 11.50
CA GLU A 117 -18.94 -0.54 10.64
C GLU A 117 -20.19 -0.52 9.77
N SER A 118 -20.65 0.67 9.46
CA SER A 118 -21.68 0.89 8.45
C SER A 118 -21.09 0.69 7.05
N ILE A 119 -21.93 0.33 6.10
CA ILE A 119 -21.59 0.35 4.67
C ILE A 119 -22.32 1.53 4.04
N VAL A 120 -21.56 2.49 3.54
CA VAL A 120 -22.13 3.71 2.95
C VAL A 120 -21.56 3.92 1.56
N GLN A 121 -22.46 4.11 0.58
CA GLN A 121 -22.13 4.46 -0.80
C GLN A 121 -22.79 5.79 -1.14
N ARG A 122 -22.01 6.69 -1.70
CA ARG A 122 -22.50 7.98 -2.23
C ARG A 122 -22.41 7.97 -3.74
N TYR A 123 -23.53 8.24 -4.39
CA TYR A 123 -23.59 8.44 -5.82
C TYR A 123 -23.65 9.93 -6.16
N ARG A 124 -22.84 10.33 -7.15
CA ARG A 124 -22.87 11.66 -7.75
C ARG A 124 -23.08 11.52 -9.25
N PHE A 125 -24.09 12.17 -9.77
CA PHE A 125 -24.43 12.17 -11.20
C PHE A 125 -23.79 13.38 -11.87
N ILE A 126 -23.31 13.19 -13.07
CA ILE A 126 -22.49 14.13 -13.84
C ILE A 126 -23.08 14.23 -15.24
N ASP A 127 -23.29 15.43 -15.74
CA ASP A 127 -23.89 15.71 -17.05
C ASP A 127 -22.91 15.49 -18.23
N GLU A 128 -21.67 15.10 -17.94
CA GLU A 128 -20.64 14.74 -18.92
C GLU A 128 -20.35 13.23 -18.87
N ASP A 129 -19.92 12.67 -20.01
CA ASP A 129 -19.69 11.22 -20.16
C ASP A 129 -18.21 10.80 -20.04
N ASP A 130 -17.32 11.74 -19.74
CA ASP A 130 -15.87 11.51 -19.71
C ASP A 130 -15.31 11.24 -18.32
N TYR A 131 -14.19 10.53 -18.29
CA TYR A 131 -13.53 10.17 -17.02
C TYR A 131 -12.83 11.37 -16.35
N VAL A 132 -12.55 12.46 -17.07
CA VAL A 132 -11.92 13.66 -16.52
C VAL A 132 -12.93 14.38 -15.62
N SER A 133 -14.17 14.51 -16.06
CA SER A 133 -15.28 15.07 -15.27
C SER A 133 -15.56 14.21 -14.03
N MET A 134 -15.51 12.88 -14.15
CA MET A 134 -15.57 11.97 -12.99
C MET A 134 -14.43 12.22 -12.01
N ALA A 135 -13.21 12.41 -12.49
CA ALA A 135 -12.03 12.66 -11.65
C ALA A 135 -12.12 14.02 -10.95
N LYS A 136 -12.61 15.06 -11.62
CA LYS A 136 -12.85 16.36 -11.01
C LYS A 136 -13.87 16.29 -9.88
N GLU A 137 -15.00 15.63 -10.12
CA GLU A 137 -16.05 15.45 -9.12
C GLU A 137 -15.55 14.69 -7.89
N TYR A 138 -14.70 13.67 -8.08
CA TYR A 138 -14.05 12.98 -6.98
C TYR A 138 -13.02 13.87 -6.26
N GLY A 139 -12.27 14.69 -7.02
CA GLY A 139 -11.33 15.66 -6.48
C GLY A 139 -12.02 16.71 -5.60
N GLU A 140 -13.18 17.23 -6.02
CA GLU A 140 -14.00 18.15 -5.22
C GLU A 140 -14.49 17.47 -3.93
N TYR A 141 -14.99 16.25 -4.03
CA TYR A 141 -15.36 15.47 -2.84
C TYR A 141 -14.20 15.31 -1.84
N LEU A 142 -12.99 15.01 -2.32
CA LEU A 142 -11.82 14.88 -1.45
C LEU A 142 -11.44 16.21 -0.81
N THR A 143 -11.48 17.29 -1.57
CA THR A 143 -11.18 18.65 -1.07
C THR A 143 -12.17 19.06 0.01
N ASP A 144 -13.45 18.79 -0.17
CA ASP A 144 -14.48 19.07 0.81
C ASP A 144 -14.31 18.22 2.07
N LYS A 145 -14.11 16.92 1.90
CA LYS A 145 -13.99 15.94 3.00
C LYS A 145 -12.74 16.19 3.85
N TYR A 146 -11.66 16.57 3.19
CA TYR A 146 -10.35 16.77 3.82
C TYR A 146 -9.96 18.26 3.82
N ALA A 147 -10.94 19.15 3.89
CA ALA A 147 -10.71 20.59 4.00
C ALA A 147 -9.73 20.90 5.15
N GLY A 148 -8.68 21.63 4.86
CA GLY A 148 -7.59 21.95 5.79
C GLY A 148 -6.40 20.98 5.76
N TYR A 149 -6.52 19.81 5.10
CA TYR A 149 -5.41 18.91 4.81
C TYR A 149 -5.00 18.97 3.33
N LEU A 150 -5.97 19.06 2.42
CA LEU A 150 -5.74 19.24 1.01
C LEU A 150 -5.87 20.71 0.69
N THR A 151 -4.76 21.36 0.42
CA THR A 151 -4.69 22.76 -0.01
C THR A 151 -4.07 22.84 -1.39
N GLU A 152 -4.51 23.83 -2.18
CA GLU A 152 -3.85 24.14 -3.45
C GLU A 152 -2.40 24.53 -3.18
N ASN A 153 -1.47 23.95 -3.93
CA ASN A 153 -0.06 24.28 -3.80
C ASN A 153 0.29 25.43 -4.75
N ASP A 154 0.48 26.60 -4.18
CA ASP A 154 0.89 27.82 -4.90
C ASP A 154 2.41 27.85 -5.20
N ASP A 155 3.16 26.81 -4.81
CA ASP A 155 4.58 26.74 -5.03
C ASP A 155 4.92 26.71 -6.53
N THR A 156 5.79 27.58 -6.93
CA THR A 156 6.31 27.64 -8.33
C THR A 156 7.27 26.51 -8.63
N GLN A 157 7.74 25.79 -7.63
CA GLN A 157 8.65 24.65 -7.75
C GLN A 157 7.91 23.34 -7.46
N ALA A 158 8.02 22.38 -8.37
CA ALA A 158 7.50 21.05 -8.14
C ALA A 158 8.15 20.39 -6.89
N PRO A 159 7.38 19.78 -5.99
CA PRO A 159 7.93 19.04 -4.86
C PRO A 159 8.70 17.81 -5.35
N VAL A 160 9.87 17.57 -4.79
CA VAL A 160 10.72 16.43 -5.14
C VAL A 160 10.86 15.51 -3.92
N ASN A 161 10.44 14.26 -4.07
CA ASN A 161 10.63 13.23 -3.04
C ASN A 161 11.84 12.38 -3.37
N ILE A 162 12.79 12.28 -2.44
CA ILE A 162 14.04 11.55 -2.61
C ILE A 162 14.12 10.43 -1.58
N GLU A 163 14.37 9.22 -2.03
CA GLU A 163 14.70 8.11 -1.15
C GLU A 163 16.19 7.77 -1.23
N ILE A 164 16.86 7.78 -0.09
CA ILE A 164 18.26 7.40 0.04
C ILE A 164 18.32 6.04 0.74
N LEU A 165 19.01 5.09 0.11
CA LEU A 165 19.24 3.76 0.68
C LEU A 165 20.56 3.77 1.48
N GLY A 166 20.46 3.56 2.79
CA GLY A 166 21.60 3.48 3.70
C GLY A 166 22.32 2.13 3.60
N ALA A 167 21.69 1.07 4.07
CA ALA A 167 22.23 -0.28 4.04
C ALA A 167 21.23 -1.29 3.54
N VAL A 168 21.71 -2.27 2.77
CA VAL A 168 20.96 -3.45 2.33
C VAL A 168 21.53 -4.70 2.97
N ASP A 169 20.76 -5.77 3.01
CA ASP A 169 21.18 -7.04 3.56
C ASP A 169 22.06 -7.80 2.58
N LYS A 170 23.18 -8.31 3.08
CA LYS A 170 24.06 -9.19 2.33
C LYS A 170 24.36 -10.45 3.12
N ILE A 171 24.06 -11.60 2.55
CA ILE A 171 24.45 -12.88 3.11
C ILE A 171 25.96 -13.06 2.95
N LYS A 172 26.65 -13.26 4.09
CA LYS A 172 28.07 -13.61 4.14
C LYS A 172 28.25 -14.96 4.81
N GLN A 173 29.18 -15.74 4.31
CA GLN A 173 29.59 -17.00 4.95
C GLN A 173 30.54 -16.68 6.11
N VAL A 174 30.14 -17.06 7.33
CA VAL A 174 30.98 -16.96 8.52
C VAL A 174 31.18 -18.38 9.06
N PHE A 175 32.39 -18.92 8.93
CA PHE A 175 32.70 -20.31 9.28
C PHE A 175 31.73 -21.34 8.62
N GLY A 176 31.34 -21.10 7.36
CA GLY A 176 30.41 -21.98 6.63
C GLY A 176 28.93 -21.74 6.93
N VAL A 177 28.59 -20.86 7.87
CA VAL A 177 27.20 -20.51 8.20
C VAL A 177 26.81 -19.24 7.46
N PRO A 178 25.70 -19.22 6.70
CA PRO A 178 25.19 -18.00 6.08
C PRO A 178 24.65 -17.05 7.16
N VAL A 179 25.21 -15.84 7.21
CA VAL A 179 24.80 -14.79 8.16
C VAL A 179 24.47 -13.54 7.36
N SER A 180 23.29 -12.99 7.57
CA SER A 180 22.93 -11.68 7.03
C SER A 180 23.67 -10.58 7.78
N LYS A 181 24.31 -9.68 7.03
CA LYS A 181 24.98 -8.49 7.56
C LYS A 181 24.68 -7.28 6.72
N PRO A 182 24.56 -6.09 7.33
CA PRO A 182 24.39 -4.86 6.60
C PRO A 182 25.54 -4.60 5.61
N LEU A 183 25.21 -4.32 4.38
CA LEU A 183 26.11 -3.78 3.37
C LEU A 183 25.77 -2.31 3.18
N LYS A 184 26.68 -1.42 3.54
CA LYS A 184 26.48 0.01 3.33
C LYS A 184 26.43 0.34 1.84
N LEU A 185 25.47 1.18 1.48
CA LEU A 185 25.36 1.84 0.18
C LEU A 185 25.69 3.32 0.31
N THR A 186 25.03 4.01 1.24
CA THR A 186 25.18 5.44 1.47
C THR A 186 25.38 5.71 2.96
N THR A 187 26.48 6.29 3.34
CA THR A 187 26.76 6.72 4.73
C THR A 187 25.97 7.99 5.08
N TYR A 188 25.85 8.32 6.36
CA TYR A 188 25.20 9.55 6.82
C TYR A 188 25.84 10.83 6.26
N ASN A 189 27.17 10.82 6.11
CA ASN A 189 27.88 11.97 5.53
C ASN A 189 27.65 12.07 4.03
N GLU A 190 27.71 10.96 3.28
CA GLU A 190 27.40 10.93 1.85
C GLU A 190 25.94 11.34 1.58
N ALA A 191 24.99 10.92 2.44
CA ALA A 191 23.60 11.37 2.34
C ALA A 191 23.50 12.89 2.51
N LEU A 192 24.21 13.46 3.48
CA LEU A 192 24.26 14.91 3.67
C LEU A 192 24.86 15.63 2.47
N ASP A 193 25.95 15.10 1.90
CA ASP A 193 26.59 15.68 0.71
C ASP A 193 25.66 15.64 -0.51
N ILE A 194 24.93 14.54 -0.71
CA ILE A 194 23.92 14.42 -1.78
C ILE A 194 22.83 15.47 -1.60
N ILE A 195 22.24 15.57 -0.42
CA ILE A 195 21.15 16.51 -0.12
C ILE A 195 21.61 17.96 -0.31
N SER A 196 22.77 18.30 0.26
CA SER A 196 23.32 19.64 0.13
C SER A 196 23.62 20.00 -1.32
N GLY A 197 24.21 19.07 -2.08
CA GLY A 197 24.52 19.28 -3.49
C GLY A 197 23.28 19.46 -4.38
N LEU A 198 22.16 18.79 -4.06
CA LEU A 198 20.88 19.00 -4.74
C LEU A 198 20.27 20.36 -4.38
N TYR A 199 20.31 20.72 -3.10
CA TYR A 199 19.85 22.01 -2.60
C TYR A 199 20.60 23.18 -3.25
N GLU A 200 21.94 23.10 -3.33
CA GLU A 200 22.78 24.10 -4.00
C GLU A 200 22.47 24.24 -5.50
N LYS A 201 21.94 23.21 -6.14
CA LYS A 201 21.49 23.23 -7.54
C LYS A 201 20.07 23.78 -7.70
N GLY A 202 19.46 24.27 -6.64
CA GLY A 202 18.13 24.90 -6.67
C GLY A 202 16.96 23.97 -6.36
N MET A 203 17.21 22.70 -5.98
CA MET A 203 16.16 21.81 -5.50
C MET A 203 15.83 22.11 -4.03
N THR A 204 15.09 23.18 -3.77
CA THR A 204 14.78 23.64 -2.41
C THR A 204 13.47 23.07 -1.86
N ASN A 205 12.50 22.75 -2.73
CA ASN A 205 11.24 22.12 -2.35
C ASN A 205 11.39 20.59 -2.44
N MET A 206 12.09 19.98 -1.47
CA MET A 206 12.27 18.53 -1.43
C MET A 206 11.98 17.94 -0.06
N SER A 207 11.54 16.69 -0.07
CA SER A 207 11.50 15.83 1.09
C SER A 207 12.43 14.62 0.88
N VAL A 208 13.09 14.18 1.95
CA VAL A 208 14.07 13.09 1.88
C VAL A 208 13.69 11.99 2.86
N LYS A 209 13.63 10.76 2.38
CA LYS A 209 13.44 9.56 3.19
C LYS A 209 14.75 8.74 3.22
N LEU A 210 15.26 8.44 4.40
CA LEU A 210 16.39 7.54 4.59
C LEU A 210 15.90 6.15 4.98
N THR A 211 16.11 5.19 4.10
CA THR A 211 15.72 3.78 4.28
C THR A 211 16.93 2.91 4.58
N GLY A 212 16.78 1.85 5.37
CA GLY A 212 17.86 0.95 5.72
C GLY A 212 18.90 1.54 6.66
N TRP A 213 18.50 2.47 7.52
CA TRP A 213 19.38 3.20 8.44
C TRP A 213 19.51 2.55 9.83
N MET A 214 18.62 1.63 10.17
CA MET A 214 18.55 1.01 11.49
C MET A 214 18.30 -0.50 11.43
N ASN A 215 18.54 -1.18 12.55
CA ASN A 215 18.14 -2.56 12.84
C ASN A 215 18.45 -3.56 11.72
N GLY A 216 19.63 -3.50 11.13
CA GLY A 216 20.12 -4.45 10.13
C GLY A 216 20.09 -3.93 8.70
N GLY A 217 19.27 -2.95 8.36
CA GLY A 217 19.21 -2.40 7.01
C GLY A 217 17.81 -2.33 6.45
N VAL A 218 17.63 -2.54 5.14
CA VAL A 218 16.32 -2.51 4.46
C VAL A 218 15.40 -3.61 4.99
N ARG A 219 15.93 -4.81 5.20
CA ARG A 219 15.24 -5.88 5.95
C ARG A 219 15.45 -5.65 7.42
N GLN A 220 14.62 -4.80 7.98
CA GLN A 220 14.70 -4.41 9.38
C GLN A 220 14.35 -5.58 10.30
N ASN A 221 15.20 -5.81 11.32
CA ASN A 221 14.85 -6.71 12.42
C ASN A 221 13.81 -6.06 13.34
N VAL A 222 13.18 -6.86 14.21
CA VAL A 222 12.14 -6.42 15.15
C VAL A 222 12.44 -5.06 15.76
N LEU A 223 11.48 -4.14 15.69
CA LEU A 223 11.58 -2.79 16.22
C LEU A 223 11.34 -2.77 17.74
N LYS A 224 12.14 -3.52 18.49
CA LYS A 224 12.13 -3.45 19.97
C LYS A 224 12.96 -2.25 20.47
N HIS A 225 14.07 -1.97 19.81
CA HIS A 225 14.94 -0.86 20.08
C HIS A 225 15.51 -0.31 18.78
N VAL A 226 15.61 1.01 18.67
CA VAL A 226 16.23 1.66 17.52
C VAL A 226 17.76 1.55 17.64
N LYS A 227 18.37 0.80 16.73
CA LYS A 227 19.82 0.63 16.62
C LYS A 227 20.28 1.11 15.24
N PRO A 228 20.82 2.33 15.12
CA PRO A 228 21.41 2.79 13.87
C PRO A 228 22.47 1.82 13.36
N VAL A 229 22.52 1.60 12.05
CA VAL A 229 23.51 0.74 11.40
C VAL A 229 24.88 1.40 11.50
N SER A 230 25.81 0.76 12.20
CA SER A 230 27.14 1.30 12.50
C SER A 230 28.01 1.52 11.26
N GLU A 231 27.75 0.74 10.21
CA GLU A 231 28.44 0.82 8.92
C GLU A 231 28.16 2.13 8.16
N LEU A 232 27.08 2.84 8.51
CA LEU A 232 26.69 4.12 7.90
C LEU A 232 27.35 5.33 8.57
N GLY A 233 27.89 5.15 9.75
CA GLY A 233 28.50 6.20 10.54
C GLY A 233 28.12 6.18 12.02
N SER A 234 28.57 7.17 12.75
CA SER A 234 28.28 7.31 14.18
C SER A 234 26.89 7.93 14.42
N LYS A 235 26.39 7.80 15.67
CA LYS A 235 25.18 8.54 16.10
C LYS A 235 25.36 10.07 15.98
N LYS A 236 26.58 10.57 16.04
CA LYS A 236 26.88 11.99 15.85
C LYS A 236 26.68 12.40 14.39
N ASP A 237 27.11 11.53 13.46
CA ASP A 237 26.92 11.78 12.02
C ASP A 237 25.42 11.78 11.65
N LEU A 238 24.64 10.83 12.18
CA LEU A 238 23.18 10.81 11.99
C LEU A 238 22.52 12.09 12.55
N LYS A 239 22.91 12.52 13.75
CA LYS A 239 22.39 13.77 14.32
C LYS A 239 22.78 14.99 13.48
N LYS A 240 24.02 15.01 12.96
CA LYS A 240 24.47 16.07 12.04
C LYS A 240 23.62 16.08 10.77
N LEU A 241 23.38 14.93 10.15
CA LEU A 241 22.52 14.81 8.97
C LEU A 241 21.14 15.41 9.25
N ILE A 242 20.45 14.98 10.32
CA ILE A 242 19.11 15.46 10.70
C ILE A 242 19.12 16.98 10.96
N SER A 243 20.08 17.48 11.72
CA SER A 243 20.12 18.91 12.05
C SER A 243 20.45 19.80 10.86
N SER A 244 21.32 19.33 9.97
CA SER A 244 21.69 20.08 8.75
C SER A 244 20.55 20.14 7.75
N THR A 245 19.84 19.04 7.53
CA THR A 245 18.66 19.00 6.64
C THR A 245 17.52 19.88 7.18
N ALA A 246 17.28 19.83 8.49
CA ALA A 246 16.31 20.72 9.13
C ALA A 246 16.72 22.20 8.99
N GLY A 247 18.01 22.51 9.08
CA GLY A 247 18.54 23.87 8.86
C GLY A 247 18.36 24.39 7.44
N LEU A 248 18.20 23.52 6.45
CA LEU A 248 17.88 23.84 5.07
C LEU A 248 16.36 23.93 4.81
N GLY A 249 15.52 23.67 5.80
CA GLY A 249 14.07 23.63 5.64
C GLY A 249 13.56 22.38 4.90
N ILE A 250 14.36 21.33 4.84
CA ILE A 250 14.04 20.07 4.13
C ILE A 250 13.34 19.12 5.11
N ASP A 251 12.21 18.57 4.70
CA ASP A 251 11.55 17.50 5.44
C ASP A 251 12.34 16.21 5.34
N PHE A 252 12.80 15.72 6.48
CA PHE A 252 13.65 14.53 6.55
C PHE A 252 12.96 13.40 7.34
N TYR A 253 12.72 12.29 6.67
CA TYR A 253 12.02 11.13 7.21
C TYR A 253 12.96 9.93 7.39
N LEU A 254 12.86 9.31 8.54
CA LEU A 254 13.56 8.06 8.84
C LEU A 254 12.57 6.89 8.69
N ASN A 255 12.82 6.02 7.70
CA ASN A 255 11.97 4.87 7.46
C ASN A 255 12.04 3.85 8.60
N GLY A 256 10.91 3.22 8.90
CA GLY A 256 10.82 2.13 9.88
C GLY A 256 9.67 1.20 9.56
N VAL A 257 9.91 -0.10 9.71
CA VAL A 257 8.89 -1.15 9.53
C VAL A 257 8.32 -1.48 10.90
N THR A 258 7.01 -1.37 11.06
CA THR A 258 6.31 -1.53 12.35
C THR A 258 5.24 -2.62 12.32
N ASN A 259 4.83 -3.07 11.14
CA ASN A 259 3.68 -3.96 10.95
C ASN A 259 4.04 -5.36 10.46
N TYR A 260 5.30 -5.61 10.13
CA TYR A 260 5.77 -6.94 9.76
C TYR A 260 7.26 -7.12 10.10
N GLU A 261 7.70 -8.36 10.13
CA GLU A 261 9.06 -8.80 10.43
C GLU A 261 9.59 -9.61 9.24
N TYR A 262 10.85 -9.37 8.86
CA TYR A 262 11.50 -10.12 7.79
C TYR A 262 12.23 -11.38 8.28
N ASP A 263 12.90 -11.26 9.45
CA ASP A 263 13.71 -12.32 10.02
C ASP A 263 13.55 -12.32 11.53
N SER A 264 13.03 -13.41 12.12
CA SER A 264 12.97 -13.57 13.57
C SER A 264 14.17 -14.36 14.08
N ASN A 265 14.75 -13.88 15.18
CA ASN A 265 15.82 -14.57 15.91
C ASN A 265 15.35 -14.89 17.32
N ILE A 266 15.76 -16.04 17.85
CA ILE A 266 15.35 -16.54 19.17
C ILE A 266 15.50 -15.49 20.30
N PHE A 267 16.41 -14.53 20.15
CA PHE A 267 16.74 -13.53 21.18
C PHE A 267 16.28 -12.10 20.87
N ASP A 268 15.54 -11.86 19.80
CA ASP A 268 15.06 -10.52 19.43
C ASP A 268 13.80 -10.09 20.19
N GLY A 269 13.13 -11.06 20.82
CA GLY A 269 11.92 -10.84 21.61
C GLY A 269 10.62 -11.00 20.82
N PHE A 270 10.70 -11.39 19.55
CA PHE A 270 9.57 -11.80 18.74
C PHE A 270 9.58 -13.33 18.59
N ILE A 271 8.44 -13.93 18.79
CA ILE A 271 8.25 -15.37 18.60
C ILE A 271 7.12 -15.51 17.59
N GLU A 272 7.46 -15.89 16.36
CA GLU A 272 6.55 -15.97 15.23
C GLU A 272 5.25 -16.70 15.58
N PHE A 273 5.35 -17.85 16.20
CA PHE A 273 4.17 -18.63 16.62
C PHE A 273 3.23 -17.88 17.58
N ARG A 274 3.78 -17.01 18.45
CA ARG A 274 2.99 -16.30 19.49
C ARG A 274 2.58 -14.90 19.03
N ASP A 275 3.47 -14.20 18.35
CA ASP A 275 3.41 -12.73 18.20
C ASP A 275 2.99 -12.31 16.77
N SER A 276 3.00 -13.24 15.80
CA SER A 276 2.49 -12.97 14.46
C SER A 276 0.97 -13.00 14.39
N ALA A 277 0.42 -12.22 13.46
CA ALA A 277 -0.98 -12.35 13.08
C ALA A 277 -1.24 -13.75 12.51
N LYS A 278 -2.41 -14.29 12.80
CA LYS A 278 -2.83 -15.61 12.34
C LYS A 278 -4.06 -15.51 11.45
N TYR A 279 -4.16 -16.41 10.51
CA TYR A 279 -5.40 -16.59 9.76
C TYR A 279 -6.54 -17.05 10.68
N ILE A 280 -7.76 -16.95 10.18
CA ILE A 280 -8.96 -17.38 10.90
C ILE A 280 -8.87 -18.85 11.29
N SER A 281 -8.19 -19.67 10.49
CA SER A 281 -7.88 -21.08 10.79
C SER A 281 -6.93 -21.29 11.97
N LYS A 282 -6.30 -20.21 12.48
CA LYS A 282 -5.27 -20.21 13.54
C LYS A 282 -3.96 -20.92 13.16
N VAL A 283 -3.72 -21.07 11.87
CA VAL A 283 -2.47 -21.60 11.30
C VAL A 283 -1.56 -20.46 10.91
#